data_7bef29c3097c8631c4a19580bbfbb5c6
#
_entry.id   7bef29c3097c8631c4a19580bbfbb5c6
#
_cell.length_a   1.000
_cell.length_b   1.000
_cell.length_c   1.000
_cell.angle_alpha   90.00
_cell.angle_beta   90.00
_cell.angle_gamma   90.00
#
_symmetry.space_group_name_H-M   'P 1'
#
loop_
_entity.id
_entity.type
_entity.pdbx_description
1 polymer ?
#
loop_
_entity_poly.entity_id
_entity_poly.type
_entity_poly.pdbx_seq_one_letter_code
_entity_poly.pdbx_strand_id
1 'polypeptide(L)'
;MLFRSARADEAIKVIGMRRRIAENMAASKRAIPHFTYVEEIDVTALEAMRADLNGARGQRPKLTMLPLLIAAICKTVPAFPMINARYDDEAGVVTRHGAVHLGMATQTDAGLTVPVIRDAQDRNVWQLAAEILRLAEAARANKLKPDEMGGGTLTVTSLGPLGGIATTP
;
A
#
# COMPACT_ATOMS: atom_id res chain seq x y z
N MET A 1 26.61 10.17 -43.19
CA MET A 1 25.74 9.70 -42.10
C MET A 1 26.67 9.29 -40.96
N LEU A 2 26.85 10.15 -39.94
CA LEU A 2 27.74 9.90 -38.82
C LEU A 2 27.04 8.94 -37.84
N PHE A 3 27.50 7.71 -37.74
CA PHE A 3 27.08 6.78 -36.71
C PHE A 3 27.47 7.36 -35.34
N ARG A 4 26.46 7.71 -34.56
CA ARG A 4 26.68 8.12 -33.18
C ARG A 4 27.26 6.92 -32.44
N SER A 5 28.48 7.05 -31.92
CA SER A 5 29.10 6.05 -31.05
C SER A 5 28.12 5.60 -29.99
N ALA A 6 27.88 4.30 -29.82
CA ALA A 6 27.10 3.76 -28.74
C ALA A 6 27.68 4.26 -27.42
N ARG A 7 26.80 4.72 -26.51
CA ARG A 7 27.23 5.10 -25.15
C ARG A 7 27.80 3.85 -24.48
N ALA A 8 28.87 4.02 -23.74
CA ALA A 8 29.46 2.93 -22.96
C ALA A 8 28.46 2.41 -21.93
N ASP A 9 28.43 1.10 -21.72
CA ASP A 9 27.62 0.48 -20.67
C ASP A 9 28.16 0.90 -19.30
N GLU A 10 27.24 1.17 -18.37
CA GLU A 10 27.54 1.50 -16.99
C GLU A 10 27.08 0.39 -16.06
N ALA A 11 28.00 -0.20 -15.27
CA ALA A 11 27.68 -1.21 -14.27
C ALA A 11 27.42 -0.56 -12.91
N ILE A 12 26.17 -0.62 -12.44
CA ILE A 12 25.77 -0.05 -11.13
C ILE A 12 25.48 -1.18 -10.15
N LYS A 13 26.15 -1.18 -9.00
CA LYS A 13 25.92 -2.16 -7.93
C LYS A 13 24.58 -1.87 -7.23
N VAL A 14 23.75 -2.91 -7.12
CA VAL A 14 22.51 -2.85 -6.33
C VAL A 14 22.85 -3.14 -4.87
N ILE A 15 22.69 -2.14 -4.00
CA ILE A 15 23.02 -2.20 -2.56
C ILE A 15 21.86 -1.69 -1.69
N GLY A 16 21.95 -1.89 -0.38
CA GLY A 16 21.01 -1.35 0.60
C GLY A 16 19.58 -1.85 0.43
N MET A 17 18.61 -0.94 0.56
CA MET A 17 17.17 -1.24 0.47
C MET A 17 16.79 -1.90 -0.87
N ARG A 18 17.30 -1.42 -1.99
CA ARG A 18 16.99 -1.98 -3.31
C ARG A 18 17.44 -3.44 -3.44
N ARG A 19 18.57 -3.81 -2.84
CA ARG A 19 19.03 -5.20 -2.80
C ARG A 19 18.08 -6.07 -1.98
N ARG A 20 17.63 -5.61 -0.80
CA ARG A 20 16.66 -6.32 0.03
C ARG A 20 15.34 -6.51 -0.69
N ILE A 21 14.84 -5.47 -1.38
CA ILE A 21 13.61 -5.57 -2.19
C ILE A 21 13.79 -6.66 -3.25
N ALA A 22 14.88 -6.66 -4.00
CA ALA A 22 15.13 -7.67 -5.03
C ALA A 22 15.18 -9.09 -4.45
N GLU A 23 15.85 -9.30 -3.33
CA GLU A 23 15.96 -10.59 -2.64
C GLU A 23 14.59 -11.08 -2.15
N ASN A 24 13.80 -10.19 -1.48
CA ASN A 24 12.47 -10.51 -0.98
C ASN A 24 11.47 -10.80 -2.12
N MET A 25 11.48 -10.02 -3.18
CA MET A 25 10.61 -10.24 -4.34
C MET A 25 10.95 -11.54 -5.05
N ALA A 26 12.23 -11.86 -5.20
CA ALA A 26 12.66 -13.12 -5.79
C ALA A 26 12.24 -14.32 -4.93
N ALA A 27 12.34 -14.22 -3.59
CA ALA A 27 11.89 -15.25 -2.66
C ALA A 27 10.36 -15.44 -2.73
N SER A 28 9.60 -14.34 -2.67
CA SER A 28 8.14 -14.34 -2.78
C SER A 28 7.66 -14.99 -4.09
N LYS A 29 8.26 -14.61 -5.22
CA LYS A 29 7.90 -15.16 -6.54
C LYS A 29 8.21 -16.66 -6.69
N ARG A 30 9.22 -17.17 -5.97
CA ARG A 30 9.52 -18.60 -5.96
C ARG A 30 8.59 -19.42 -5.09
N ALA A 31 8.19 -18.87 -3.94
CA ALA A 31 7.42 -19.60 -2.92
C ALA A 31 5.91 -19.46 -3.07
N ILE A 32 5.41 -18.35 -3.64
CA ILE A 32 3.98 -18.04 -3.65
C ILE A 32 3.44 -18.13 -5.09
N PRO A 33 2.42 -18.96 -5.37
CA PRO A 33 1.73 -18.98 -6.66
C PRO A 33 0.79 -17.77 -6.78
N HIS A 34 1.35 -16.63 -7.21
CA HIS A 34 0.59 -15.40 -7.36
C HIS A 34 -0.47 -15.52 -8.44
N PHE A 35 -1.66 -14.96 -8.21
CA PHE A 35 -2.65 -14.69 -9.24
C PHE A 35 -3.13 -13.23 -9.13
N THR A 36 -3.70 -12.73 -10.20
CA THR A 36 -4.21 -11.35 -10.26
C THR A 36 -5.66 -11.38 -10.72
N TYR A 37 -6.51 -10.66 -10.00
CA TYR A 37 -7.89 -10.37 -10.41
C TYR A 37 -8.00 -8.87 -10.66
N VAL A 38 -8.61 -8.48 -11.77
CA VAL A 38 -8.80 -7.07 -12.15
C VAL A 38 -10.27 -6.85 -12.44
N GLU A 39 -10.85 -5.84 -11.82
CA GLU A 39 -12.25 -5.45 -11.98
C GLU A 39 -12.34 -3.93 -12.15
N GLU A 40 -13.26 -3.49 -13.00
CA GLU A 40 -13.60 -2.07 -13.17
C GLU A 40 -14.88 -1.77 -12.39
N ILE A 41 -14.82 -0.75 -11.53
CA ILE A 41 -15.92 -0.40 -10.62
C ILE A 41 -16.29 1.07 -10.83
N ASP A 42 -17.58 1.35 -11.04
CA ASP A 42 -18.11 2.72 -11.06
C ASP A 42 -18.08 3.32 -9.64
N VAL A 43 -17.29 4.37 -9.48
CA VAL A 43 -17.13 5.10 -8.22
C VAL A 43 -17.73 6.50 -8.24
N THR A 44 -18.61 6.81 -9.22
CA THR A 44 -19.22 8.14 -9.39
C THR A 44 -19.91 8.61 -8.13
N ALA A 45 -20.74 7.74 -7.51
CA ALA A 45 -21.44 8.07 -6.27
C ALA A 45 -20.49 8.26 -5.08
N LEU A 46 -19.43 7.48 -5.03
CA LEU A 46 -18.39 7.60 -3.99
C LEU A 46 -17.61 8.92 -4.13
N GLU A 47 -17.33 9.35 -5.37
CA GLU A 47 -16.69 10.65 -5.63
C GLU A 47 -17.58 11.83 -5.27
N ALA A 48 -18.89 11.76 -5.56
CA ALA A 48 -19.85 12.77 -5.14
C ALA A 48 -19.88 12.87 -3.60
N MET A 49 -20.03 11.75 -2.89
CA MET A 49 -19.97 11.70 -1.43
C MET A 49 -18.67 12.27 -0.88
N ARG A 50 -17.51 11.95 -1.48
CA ARG A 50 -16.21 12.52 -1.09
C ARG A 50 -16.18 14.03 -1.24
N ALA A 51 -16.72 14.57 -2.33
CA ALA A 51 -16.81 16.00 -2.58
C ALA A 51 -17.66 16.70 -1.51
N ASP A 52 -18.83 16.16 -1.20
CA ASP A 52 -19.73 16.71 -0.16
C ASP A 52 -19.08 16.69 1.22
N LEU A 53 -18.45 15.60 1.60
CA LEU A 53 -17.70 15.50 2.86
C LEU A 53 -16.57 16.53 2.92
N ASN A 54 -15.86 16.75 1.83
CA ASN A 54 -14.81 17.76 1.75
C ASN A 54 -15.36 19.18 1.83
N GLY A 55 -16.53 19.46 1.27
CA GLY A 55 -17.23 20.74 1.41
C GLY A 55 -17.54 21.09 2.86
N ALA A 56 -17.91 20.09 3.67
CA ALA A 56 -18.26 20.22 5.08
C ALA A 56 -17.12 19.86 6.06
N ARG A 57 -15.87 19.76 5.59
CA ARG A 57 -14.75 19.22 6.40
C ARG A 57 -14.30 20.12 7.56
N GLY A 58 -14.48 21.43 7.47
CA GLY A 58 -13.94 22.39 8.45
C GLY A 58 -12.41 22.30 8.51
N GLN A 59 -11.85 22.11 9.70
CA GLN A 59 -10.40 21.99 9.95
C GLN A 59 -9.85 20.57 9.73
N ARG A 60 -10.68 19.61 9.35
CA ARG A 60 -10.25 18.23 9.12
C ARG A 60 -9.40 18.12 7.85
N PRO A 61 -8.51 17.11 7.74
CA PRO A 61 -7.71 16.92 6.53
C PRO A 61 -8.60 16.67 5.31
N LYS A 62 -8.13 17.04 4.12
CA LYS A 62 -8.83 16.75 2.87
C LYS A 62 -8.90 15.25 2.64
N LEU A 63 -10.10 14.73 2.39
CA LEU A 63 -10.30 13.32 2.01
C LEU A 63 -9.88 13.10 0.56
N THR A 64 -8.99 12.14 0.35
CA THR A 64 -8.75 11.47 -0.93
C THR A 64 -9.65 10.24 -1.04
N MET A 65 -9.57 9.47 -2.12
CA MET A 65 -10.30 8.20 -2.24
C MET A 65 -9.80 7.13 -1.27
N LEU A 66 -8.51 7.14 -0.95
CA LEU A 66 -7.86 6.08 -0.18
C LEU A 66 -8.49 5.84 1.21
N PRO A 67 -8.77 6.84 2.06
CA PRO A 67 -9.46 6.62 3.33
C PRO A 67 -10.84 5.93 3.19
N LEU A 68 -11.58 6.26 2.13
CA LEU A 68 -12.90 5.69 1.87
C LEU A 68 -12.78 4.22 1.44
N LEU A 69 -11.83 3.92 0.56
CA LEU A 69 -11.54 2.55 0.13
C LEU A 69 -11.06 1.69 1.30
N ILE A 70 -10.17 2.22 2.16
CA ILE A 70 -9.71 1.51 3.35
C ILE A 70 -10.88 1.19 4.29
N ALA A 71 -11.78 2.15 4.52
CA ALA A 71 -12.97 1.93 5.34
C ALA A 71 -13.89 0.84 4.74
N ALA A 72 -14.06 0.83 3.42
CA ALA A 72 -14.83 -0.21 2.72
C ALA A 72 -14.18 -1.59 2.87
N ILE A 73 -12.85 -1.68 2.67
CA ILE A 73 -12.09 -2.93 2.87
C ILE A 73 -12.27 -3.44 4.29
N CYS A 74 -12.05 -2.59 5.31
CA CYS A 74 -12.17 -2.98 6.71
C CYS A 74 -13.59 -3.48 7.07
N LYS A 75 -14.63 -2.91 6.46
CA LYS A 75 -16.02 -3.36 6.65
C LYS A 75 -16.31 -4.69 5.94
N THR A 76 -15.60 -4.99 4.87
CA THR A 76 -15.84 -6.19 4.04
C THR A 76 -15.05 -7.40 4.56
N VAL A 77 -13.86 -7.20 5.12
CA VAL A 77 -12.98 -8.27 5.62
C VAL A 77 -13.69 -9.27 6.55
N PRO A 78 -14.57 -8.89 7.49
CA PRO A 78 -15.25 -9.86 8.35
C PRO A 78 -16.10 -10.89 7.59
N ALA A 79 -16.67 -10.51 6.43
CA ALA A 79 -17.41 -11.43 5.57
C ALA A 79 -16.51 -12.35 4.74
N PHE A 80 -15.24 -11.96 4.55
CA PHE A 80 -14.24 -12.70 3.76
C PHE A 80 -12.92 -12.85 4.53
N PRO A 81 -12.91 -13.55 5.68
CA PRO A 81 -11.77 -13.55 6.61
C PRO A 81 -10.48 -14.16 6.03
N MET A 82 -10.59 -14.94 4.97
CA MET A 82 -9.42 -15.51 4.28
C MET A 82 -8.61 -14.45 3.50
N ILE A 83 -9.17 -13.28 3.21
CA ILE A 83 -8.43 -12.18 2.57
C ILE A 83 -7.45 -11.55 3.57
N ASN A 84 -7.76 -11.58 4.88
CA ASN A 84 -6.89 -11.08 5.95
C ASN A 84 -6.22 -12.24 6.68
N ALA A 85 -5.57 -13.13 5.95
CA ALA A 85 -4.96 -14.33 6.47
C ALA A 85 -3.53 -14.51 5.93
N ARG A 86 -2.72 -15.25 6.67
CA ARG A 86 -1.38 -15.68 6.26
C ARG A 86 -1.27 -17.19 6.33
N TYR A 87 -0.71 -17.78 5.30
CA TYR A 87 -0.37 -19.21 5.26
C TYR A 87 1.09 -19.40 5.63
N ASP A 88 1.32 -20.29 6.57
CA ASP A 88 2.64 -20.82 6.91
C ASP A 88 2.81 -22.16 6.19
N ASP A 89 3.65 -22.16 5.18
CA ASP A 89 3.86 -23.30 4.27
C ASP A 89 4.57 -24.47 5.00
N GLU A 90 5.49 -24.17 5.91
CA GLU A 90 6.23 -25.20 6.66
C GLU A 90 5.34 -25.87 7.71
N ALA A 91 4.53 -25.10 8.42
CA ALA A 91 3.61 -25.61 9.42
C ALA A 91 2.29 -26.14 8.82
N GLY A 92 1.97 -25.81 7.56
CA GLY A 92 0.70 -26.14 6.94
C GLY A 92 -0.50 -25.42 7.58
N VAL A 93 -0.29 -24.22 8.16
CA VAL A 93 -1.28 -23.52 8.98
C VAL A 93 -1.69 -22.20 8.34
N VAL A 94 -3.01 -21.94 8.28
CA VAL A 94 -3.57 -20.62 7.93
C VAL A 94 -3.92 -19.87 9.20
N THR A 95 -3.29 -18.72 9.41
CA THR A 95 -3.64 -17.76 10.47
C THR A 95 -4.51 -16.67 9.91
N ARG A 96 -5.78 -16.58 10.34
CA ARG A 96 -6.70 -15.48 10.03
C ARG A 96 -6.53 -14.40 11.09
N HIS A 97 -6.25 -13.17 10.64
CA HIS A 97 -6.06 -12.03 11.53
C HIS A 97 -7.42 -11.39 11.86
N GLY A 98 -7.69 -11.16 13.14
CA GLY A 98 -8.91 -10.47 13.58
C GLY A 98 -8.85 -8.96 13.38
N ALA A 99 -7.66 -8.37 13.51
CA ALA A 99 -7.42 -6.95 13.25
C ALA A 99 -6.91 -6.73 11.81
N VAL A 100 -7.26 -5.59 11.23
CA VAL A 100 -6.73 -5.14 9.93
C VAL A 100 -5.59 -4.15 10.18
N HIS A 101 -4.37 -4.62 10.07
CA HIS A 101 -3.17 -3.78 10.06
C HIS A 101 -2.79 -3.51 8.62
N LEU A 102 -3.13 -2.33 8.12
CA LEU A 102 -3.09 -2.02 6.69
C LEU A 102 -1.78 -1.36 6.30
N GLY A 103 -0.98 -2.07 5.51
CA GLY A 103 0.19 -1.52 4.85
C GLY A 103 -0.19 -0.56 3.72
N MET A 104 0.46 0.58 3.65
CA MET A 104 0.25 1.59 2.62
C MET A 104 1.55 1.82 1.85
N ALA A 105 1.60 1.37 0.60
CA ALA A 105 2.78 1.59 -0.23
C ALA A 105 3.07 3.08 -0.43
N THR A 106 4.24 3.52 -0.04
CA THR A 106 4.66 4.92 -0.04
C THR A 106 6.02 5.08 -0.71
N GLN A 107 6.06 5.87 -1.78
CA GLN A 107 7.31 6.21 -2.47
C GLN A 107 8.11 7.21 -1.65
N THR A 108 9.42 6.92 -1.51
CA THR A 108 10.43 7.77 -0.86
C THR A 108 11.67 7.87 -1.76
N ASP A 109 12.57 8.79 -1.46
CA ASP A 109 13.85 8.93 -2.20
C ASP A 109 14.73 7.68 -2.08
N ALA A 110 14.65 6.97 -0.96
CA ALA A 110 15.38 5.72 -0.72
C ALA A 110 14.76 4.51 -1.43
N GLY A 111 13.52 4.61 -1.91
CA GLY A 111 12.75 3.54 -2.54
C GLY A 111 11.34 3.41 -1.96
N LEU A 112 10.68 2.29 -2.28
CA LEU A 112 9.33 2.00 -1.78
C LEU A 112 9.37 1.52 -0.33
N THR A 113 8.60 2.16 0.54
CA THR A 113 8.38 1.79 1.93
C THR A 113 6.90 1.52 2.17
N VAL A 114 6.57 0.59 3.06
CA VAL A 114 5.18 0.23 3.36
C VAL A 114 4.88 0.44 4.84
N PRO A 115 4.63 1.69 5.27
CA PRO A 115 4.17 1.96 6.64
C PRO A 115 2.80 1.33 6.89
N VAL A 116 2.54 0.98 8.16
CA VAL A 116 1.36 0.22 8.58
C VAL A 116 0.44 1.06 9.44
N ILE A 117 -0.80 1.22 8.98
CA ILE A 117 -1.91 1.78 9.78
C ILE A 117 -2.42 0.66 10.69
N ARG A 118 -2.16 0.78 11.99
CA ARG A 118 -2.62 -0.19 12.98
C ARG A 118 -4.11 -0.04 13.23
N ASP A 119 -4.79 -1.17 13.39
CA ASP A 119 -6.21 -1.26 13.75
C ASP A 119 -7.07 -0.34 12.86
N ALA A 120 -6.88 -0.47 11.54
CA ALA A 120 -7.54 0.38 10.56
C ALA A 120 -9.06 0.27 10.64
N GLN A 121 -9.60 -0.89 11.06
CA GLN A 121 -11.04 -1.13 11.26
C GLN A 121 -11.67 -0.25 12.35
N ASP A 122 -10.88 0.22 13.32
CA ASP A 122 -11.35 1.03 14.45
C ASP A 122 -11.31 2.53 14.17
N ARG A 123 -10.86 2.92 12.96
CA ARG A 123 -10.71 4.33 12.56
C ARG A 123 -11.82 4.78 11.64
N ASN A 124 -12.34 5.98 11.86
CA ASN A 124 -13.21 6.63 10.89
C ASN A 124 -12.40 7.23 9.72
N VAL A 125 -13.09 7.65 8.65
CA VAL A 125 -12.44 8.15 7.42
C VAL A 125 -11.53 9.36 7.64
N TRP A 126 -11.85 10.22 8.62
CA TRP A 126 -11.04 11.39 8.96
C TRP A 126 -9.77 11.02 9.72
N GLN A 127 -9.88 10.05 10.63
CA GLN A 127 -8.73 9.49 11.35
C GLN A 127 -7.81 8.74 10.38
N LEU A 128 -8.39 7.99 9.44
CA LEU A 128 -7.61 7.35 8.37
C LEU A 128 -6.89 8.39 7.50
N ALA A 129 -7.58 9.46 7.10
CA ALA A 129 -6.96 10.53 6.30
C ALA A 129 -5.78 11.19 7.03
N ALA A 130 -5.95 11.51 8.31
CA ALA A 130 -4.88 12.08 9.14
C ALA A 130 -3.69 11.13 9.27
N GLU A 131 -3.95 9.85 9.54
CA GLU A 131 -2.92 8.84 9.72
C GLU A 131 -2.16 8.54 8.42
N ILE A 132 -2.84 8.50 7.28
CA ILE A 132 -2.21 8.38 5.96
C ILE A 132 -1.21 9.51 5.71
N LEU A 133 -1.61 10.75 5.96
CA LEU A 133 -0.73 11.92 5.81
C LEU A 133 0.48 11.81 6.74
N ARG A 134 0.25 11.55 8.03
CA ARG A 134 1.30 11.43 9.04
C ARG A 134 2.34 10.35 8.67
N LEU A 135 1.86 9.16 8.32
CA LEU A 135 2.74 8.04 7.96
C LEU A 135 3.50 8.32 6.66
N ALA A 136 2.85 8.92 5.66
CA ALA A 136 3.51 9.27 4.40
C ALA A 136 4.61 10.32 4.60
N GLU A 137 4.38 11.33 5.44
CA GLU A 137 5.39 12.33 5.81
C GLU A 137 6.53 11.70 6.62
N ALA A 138 6.22 10.87 7.60
CA ALA A 138 7.22 10.15 8.39
C ALA A 138 8.08 9.22 7.52
N ALA A 139 7.47 8.52 6.55
CA ALA A 139 8.18 7.67 5.60
C ALA A 139 9.19 8.48 4.75
N ARG A 140 8.74 9.58 4.15
CA ARG A 140 9.60 10.45 3.33
C ARG A 140 10.73 11.09 4.14
N ALA A 141 10.44 11.44 5.39
CA ALA A 141 11.43 12.00 6.32
C ALA A 141 12.35 10.93 6.97
N ASN A 142 12.16 9.65 6.66
CA ASN A 142 12.85 8.51 7.29
C ASN A 142 12.72 8.51 8.82
N LYS A 143 11.49 8.81 9.32
CA LYS A 143 11.15 8.93 10.74
C LYS A 143 10.05 7.95 11.18
N LEU A 144 9.83 6.89 10.40
CA LEU A 144 8.90 5.82 10.81
C LEU A 144 9.43 5.13 12.06
N LYS A 145 8.52 4.81 12.97
CA LYS A 145 8.83 4.00 14.14
C LYS A 145 8.93 2.51 13.75
N PRO A 146 9.67 1.70 14.53
CA PRO A 146 9.81 0.27 14.24
C PRO A 146 8.46 -0.48 14.14
N ASP A 147 7.50 -0.14 14.98
CA ASP A 147 6.14 -0.72 15.00
C ASP A 147 5.29 -0.27 13.81
N GLU A 148 5.68 0.79 13.10
CA GLU A 148 5.03 1.26 11.88
C GLU A 148 5.58 0.62 10.59
N MET A 149 6.69 -0.13 10.69
CA MET A 149 7.41 -0.68 9.53
C MET A 149 7.14 -2.16 9.25
N GLY A 150 6.32 -2.82 10.06
CA GLY A 150 6.08 -4.26 9.91
C GLY A 150 4.77 -4.72 10.52
N GLY A 151 4.46 -6.02 10.37
CA GLY A 151 3.24 -6.63 10.92
C GLY A 151 1.94 -6.19 10.22
N GLY A 152 2.02 -5.72 9.00
CA GLY A 152 0.85 -5.53 8.14
C GLY A 152 0.19 -6.85 7.81
N THR A 153 -1.14 -6.88 7.82
CA THR A 153 -1.92 -8.09 7.49
C THR A 153 -2.51 -8.00 6.08
N LEU A 154 -2.69 -6.80 5.55
CA LEU A 154 -3.19 -6.50 4.21
C LEU A 154 -2.47 -5.26 3.69
N THR A 155 -2.24 -5.17 2.39
CA THR A 155 -1.55 -4.01 1.80
C THR A 155 -2.38 -3.38 0.69
N VAL A 156 -2.43 -2.06 0.68
CA VAL A 156 -3.02 -1.27 -0.40
C VAL A 156 -1.93 -0.45 -1.09
N THR A 157 -1.93 -0.52 -2.42
CA THR A 157 -1.06 0.30 -3.26
C THR A 157 -1.92 1.28 -4.05
N SER A 158 -1.57 2.56 -4.00
CA SER A 158 -2.20 3.61 -4.78
C SER A 158 -1.12 4.40 -5.52
N LEU A 159 -1.25 4.51 -6.83
CA LEU A 159 -0.36 5.31 -7.65
C LEU A 159 -0.67 6.82 -7.58
N GLY A 160 -1.82 7.18 -6.98
CA GLY A 160 -2.24 8.57 -6.83
C GLY A 160 -2.20 9.34 -8.15
N PRO A 161 -1.54 10.52 -8.17
CA PRO A 161 -1.48 11.37 -9.36
C PRO A 161 -0.73 10.76 -10.56
N LEU A 162 0.08 9.74 -10.34
CA LEU A 162 0.80 9.07 -11.43
C LEU A 162 -0.13 8.32 -12.38
N GLY A 163 -1.34 7.99 -11.91
CA GLY A 163 -2.32 7.25 -12.70
C GLY A 163 -1.87 5.82 -12.99
N GLY A 164 -2.59 5.18 -13.91
CA GLY A 164 -2.35 3.80 -14.31
C GLY A 164 -3.58 2.94 -14.10
N ILE A 165 -3.66 1.83 -14.83
CA ILE A 165 -4.81 0.91 -14.77
C ILE A 165 -4.55 -0.19 -13.72
N ALA A 166 -3.32 -0.70 -13.66
CA ALA A 166 -2.93 -1.73 -12.73
C ALA A 166 -1.44 -1.64 -12.42
N THR A 167 -1.05 -2.12 -11.26
CA THR A 167 0.35 -2.28 -10.84
C THR A 167 0.51 -3.57 -10.04
N THR A 168 1.68 -4.19 -10.20
CA THR A 168 2.10 -5.34 -9.38
C THR A 168 3.29 -4.90 -8.54
N PRO A 169 3.06 -4.44 -7.31
CA PRO A 169 4.12 -3.96 -6.43
C PRO A 169 5.06 -5.06 -5.96
#